data_d40b317dfc47e4e5082614754b4ccb3e
#
_entry.id   d40b317dfc47e4e5082614754b4ccb3e
#
_cell.length_a   1.000
_cell.length_b   1.000
_cell.length_c   1.000
_cell.angle_alpha   90.00
_cell.angle_beta   90.00
_cell.angle_gamma   90.00
#
_symmetry.space_group_name_H-M   'P 1'
#
loop_
_entity.id
_entity.type
_entity.pdbx_description
1 polymer ?
#
loop_
_entity_poly.entity_id
_entity_poly.type
_entity_poly.pdbx_seq_one_letter_code
_entity_poly.pdbx_strand_id
1 'polypeptide(L)'
;MEARKIIITGGATRIGAAIAEKLSGPNIEITIHYNKSKSKAESLKKKLQKFGAVVYLVSGDLSKERDVYKIIKFSKSKMKFFDCLVNNASLFEND
;
A
#
# COMPACT_ATOMS: atom_id res chain seq x y z
N MET A 1 -9.08 15.00 14.01
CA MET A 1 -9.43 13.60 13.73
C MET A 1 -8.18 12.83 13.38
N GLU A 2 -7.99 11.67 13.98
CA GLU A 2 -6.84 10.85 13.69
C GLU A 2 -6.91 10.28 12.27
N ALA A 3 -5.74 10.15 11.63
CA ALA A 3 -5.66 9.57 10.32
C ALA A 3 -6.00 8.08 10.36
N ARG A 4 -6.73 7.60 9.37
CA ARG A 4 -6.91 6.17 9.15
C ARG A 4 -5.65 5.64 8.48
N LYS A 5 -5.20 4.49 8.94
CA LYS A 5 -3.91 3.92 8.54
C LYS A 5 -4.14 2.56 7.90
N ILE A 6 -3.82 2.48 6.62
CA ILE A 6 -4.22 1.36 5.77
C ILE A 6 -2.98 0.76 5.10
N ILE A 7 -2.95 -0.56 5.05
CA ILE A 7 -1.94 -1.28 4.25
C ILE A 7 -2.69 -1.99 3.12
N ILE A 8 -2.24 -1.79 1.88
CA ILE A 8 -2.81 -2.50 0.73
C ILE A 8 -1.72 -3.33 0.07
N THR A 9 -1.87 -4.65 0.10
CA THR A 9 -0.96 -5.54 -0.59
C THR A 9 -1.35 -5.65 -2.07
N GLY A 10 -0.36 -5.71 -2.94
CA GLY A 10 -0.62 -5.72 -4.38
C GLY A 10 -1.26 -4.43 -4.87
N GLY A 11 -0.96 -3.31 -4.20
CA GLY A 11 -1.58 -2.03 -4.50
C GLY A 11 -1.24 -1.46 -5.87
N ALA A 12 -0.15 -1.94 -6.48
CA ALA A 12 0.24 -1.48 -7.82
C ALA A 12 -0.50 -2.20 -8.94
N THR A 13 -1.29 -3.24 -8.64
CA THR A 13 -2.13 -3.89 -9.63
C THR A 13 -3.31 -2.98 -9.96
N ARG A 14 -3.99 -3.27 -11.07
CA ARG A 14 -5.14 -2.48 -11.49
C ARG A 14 -6.25 -2.46 -10.41
N ILE A 15 -6.54 -3.63 -9.83
CA ILE A 15 -7.58 -3.72 -8.78
C ILE A 15 -7.11 -3.03 -7.52
N GLY A 16 -5.87 -3.27 -7.10
CA GLY A 16 -5.31 -2.64 -5.90
C GLY A 16 -5.28 -1.12 -6.00
N ALA A 17 -4.91 -0.60 -7.18
CA ALA A 17 -4.91 0.83 -7.43
C ALA A 17 -6.32 1.43 -7.32
N ALA A 18 -7.33 0.73 -7.87
CA ALA A 18 -8.71 1.19 -7.79
C ALA A 18 -9.19 1.24 -6.34
N ILE A 19 -8.83 0.24 -5.54
CA ILE A 19 -9.18 0.22 -4.11
C ILE A 19 -8.50 1.40 -3.40
N ALA A 20 -7.21 1.60 -3.66
CA ALA A 20 -6.44 2.68 -3.03
C ALA A 20 -7.04 4.05 -3.36
N GLU A 21 -7.46 4.25 -4.61
CA GLU A 21 -8.08 5.52 -5.02
C GLU A 21 -9.40 5.76 -4.29
N LYS A 22 -10.20 4.71 -4.10
CA LYS A 22 -11.47 4.83 -3.38
C LYS A 22 -11.28 5.15 -1.91
N LEU A 23 -10.22 4.65 -1.31
CA LEU A 23 -9.97 4.84 0.13
C LEU A 23 -9.17 6.11 0.42
N SER A 24 -8.56 6.71 -0.60
CA SER A 24 -7.64 7.83 -0.42
C SER A 24 -8.37 9.13 -0.14
N GLY A 25 -7.70 10.02 0.57
CA GLY A 25 -8.24 11.35 0.87
C GLY A 25 -7.50 11.97 2.05
N PRO A 26 -7.95 13.15 2.49
CA PRO A 26 -7.40 13.78 3.70
C PRO A 26 -7.59 12.86 4.91
N ASN A 27 -6.64 12.88 5.83
CA ASN A 27 -6.65 12.03 7.03
C ASN A 27 -6.54 10.53 6.71
N ILE A 28 -5.93 10.20 5.58
CA ILE A 28 -5.63 8.81 5.23
C ILE A 28 -4.12 8.65 5.09
N GLU A 29 -3.57 7.65 5.76
CA GLU A 29 -2.19 7.21 5.54
C GLU A 29 -2.25 5.80 4.94
N ILE A 30 -1.58 5.59 3.83
CA ILE A 30 -1.63 4.32 3.11
C ILE A 30 -0.23 3.82 2.84
N THR A 31 0.04 2.56 3.20
CA THR A 31 1.22 1.84 2.71
C THR A 31 0.77 1.01 1.52
N ILE A 32 1.39 1.25 0.38
CA ILE A 32 1.17 0.48 -0.83
C ILE A 32 2.31 -0.52 -0.97
N HIS A 33 1.97 -1.79 -0.92
CA HIS A 33 2.92 -2.86 -1.19
C HIS A 33 2.88 -3.19 -2.69
N TYR A 34 4.06 -3.42 -3.26
CA TYR A 34 4.19 -3.90 -4.63
C TYR A 34 5.30 -4.96 -4.68
N ASN A 35 5.26 -5.82 -5.69
CA ASN A 35 6.29 -6.82 -5.87
C ASN A 35 7.37 -6.30 -6.85
N LYS A 36 7.02 -6.09 -8.10
CA LYS A 36 8.00 -5.72 -9.14
C LYS A 36 7.73 -4.37 -9.81
N SER A 37 6.50 -3.92 -9.81
CA SER A 37 6.08 -2.75 -10.57
C SER A 37 6.32 -1.44 -9.83
N LYS A 38 7.59 -1.12 -9.61
CA LYS A 38 7.97 0.10 -8.90
C LYS A 38 7.43 1.37 -9.56
N SER A 39 7.52 1.46 -10.88
CA SER A 39 7.07 2.67 -11.59
C SER A 39 5.56 2.86 -11.47
N LYS A 40 4.79 1.78 -11.50
CA LYS A 40 3.34 1.84 -11.29
C LYS A 40 3.02 2.28 -9.87
N ALA A 41 3.76 1.76 -8.90
CA ALA A 41 3.59 2.13 -7.50
C ALA A 41 3.89 3.62 -7.28
N GLU A 42 4.96 4.12 -7.88
CA GLU A 42 5.32 5.53 -7.78
C GLU A 42 4.29 6.44 -8.43
N SER A 43 3.75 6.05 -9.59
CA SER A 43 2.69 6.80 -10.26
C SER A 43 1.43 6.84 -9.41
N LEU A 44 1.07 5.70 -8.81
CA LEU A 44 -0.07 5.62 -7.92
C LEU A 44 0.13 6.52 -6.70
N LYS A 45 1.31 6.49 -6.10
CA LYS A 45 1.62 7.35 -4.95
C LYS A 45 1.36 8.81 -5.27
N LYS A 46 1.84 9.29 -6.41
CA LYS A 46 1.64 10.69 -6.83
C LYS A 46 0.16 11.00 -6.96
N LYS A 47 -0.60 10.08 -7.54
CA LYS A 47 -2.04 10.26 -7.72
C LYS A 47 -2.78 10.35 -6.38
N LEU A 48 -2.46 9.44 -5.47
CA LEU A 48 -3.10 9.42 -4.15
C LEU A 48 -2.74 10.65 -3.32
N GLN A 49 -1.51 11.15 -3.46
CA GLN A 49 -1.09 12.36 -2.78
C GLN A 49 -1.91 13.57 -3.23
N LYS A 50 -2.35 13.60 -4.47
CA LYS A 50 -3.22 14.68 -4.97
C LYS A 50 -4.59 14.66 -4.29
N PHE A 51 -5.01 13.51 -3.78
CA PHE A 51 -6.26 13.39 -3.01
C PHE A 51 -6.07 13.73 -1.54
N GLY A 52 -4.84 14.07 -1.15
CA GLY A 52 -4.55 14.49 0.22
C GLY A 52 -4.00 13.40 1.13
N ALA A 53 -3.81 12.19 0.63
CA ALA A 53 -3.31 11.08 1.45
C ALA A 53 -1.80 11.16 1.65
N VAL A 54 -1.34 10.62 2.77
CA VAL A 54 0.08 10.34 3.00
C VAL A 54 0.33 8.91 2.53
N VAL A 55 1.29 8.73 1.63
CA VAL A 55 1.50 7.44 0.97
C VAL A 55 2.93 6.95 1.17
N TYR A 56 3.06 5.70 1.58
CA TYR A 56 4.34 5.02 1.72
C TYR A 56 4.38 3.84 0.75
N LEU A 57 5.54 3.57 0.18
CA LEU A 57 5.73 2.45 -0.73
C LEU A 57 6.68 1.44 -0.12
N VAL A 58 6.38 0.16 -0.28
CA VAL A 58 7.26 -0.90 0.17
C VAL A 58 7.20 -2.07 -0.82
N SER A 59 8.37 -2.59 -1.19
CA SER A 59 8.45 -3.75 -2.08
C SER A 59 8.59 -5.02 -1.26
N GLY A 60 8.17 -6.15 -1.81
CA GLY A 60 8.37 -7.44 -1.20
C GLY A 60 7.63 -8.54 -1.94
N ASP A 61 8.13 -9.75 -1.80
CA ASP A 61 7.53 -10.95 -2.36
C ASP A 61 6.74 -11.63 -1.24
N LEU A 62 5.42 -11.62 -1.34
CA LEU A 62 4.56 -12.17 -0.29
C LEU A 62 4.66 -13.69 -0.13
N SER A 63 5.30 -14.38 -1.08
CA SER A 63 5.58 -15.80 -0.91
C SER A 63 6.73 -16.05 0.06
N LYS A 64 7.46 -15.01 0.45
CA LYS A 64 8.59 -15.10 1.37
C LYS A 64 8.22 -14.51 2.71
N GLU A 65 8.33 -15.33 3.75
CA GLU A 65 7.98 -14.92 5.12
C GLU A 65 8.75 -13.67 5.57
N ARG A 66 10.05 -13.63 5.26
CA ARG A 66 10.89 -12.47 5.63
C ARG A 66 10.38 -11.15 5.00
N ASP A 67 9.83 -11.24 3.78
CA ASP A 67 9.31 -10.05 3.10
C ASP A 67 7.98 -9.62 3.71
N VAL A 68 7.16 -10.56 4.15
CA VAL A 68 5.93 -10.24 4.89
C VAL A 68 6.28 -9.48 6.17
N TYR A 69 7.25 -9.96 6.94
CA TYR A 69 7.70 -9.27 8.14
C TYR A 69 8.25 -7.89 7.82
N LYS A 70 9.01 -7.77 6.74
CA LYS A 70 9.56 -6.50 6.29
C LYS A 70 8.45 -5.48 6.03
N ILE A 71 7.40 -5.90 5.35
CA ILE A 71 6.27 -5.02 5.01
C ILE A 71 5.57 -4.53 6.27
N ILE A 72 5.28 -5.44 7.19
CA ILE A 72 4.61 -5.09 8.44
C ILE A 72 5.49 -4.16 9.28
N LYS A 73 6.76 -4.50 9.42
CA LYS A 73 7.71 -3.71 10.20
C LYS A 73 7.87 -2.31 9.61
N PHE A 74 7.99 -2.22 8.28
CA PHE A 74 8.06 -0.93 7.58
C PHE A 74 6.83 -0.09 7.87
N SER A 75 5.64 -0.69 7.73
CA SER A 75 4.38 0.02 7.93
C SER A 75 4.26 0.53 9.36
N LYS A 76 4.62 -0.28 10.35
CA LYS A 76 4.61 0.14 11.75
C LYS A 76 5.59 1.27 12.01
N SER A 77 6.77 1.24 11.37
CA SER A 77 7.76 2.30 11.57
C SER A 77 7.28 3.64 11.02
N LYS A 78 6.48 3.62 9.97
CA LYS A 78 5.95 4.83 9.34
C LYS A 78 4.64 5.30 9.96
N MET A 79 3.74 4.37 10.26
CA MET A 79 2.39 4.69 10.71
C MET A 79 2.15 4.42 12.19
N LYS A 80 3.07 3.75 12.86
CA LYS A 80 3.02 3.28 14.26
C LYS A 80 2.01 2.15 14.46
N PHE A 81 0.83 2.22 13.87
CA PHE A 81 -0.17 1.16 13.85
C PHE A 81 -0.94 1.25 12.53
N PHE A 82 -1.77 0.28 12.26
CA PHE A 82 -2.67 0.35 11.11
C PHE A 82 -4.05 -0.18 11.50
N ASP A 83 -5.08 0.45 10.90
CA ASP A 83 -6.49 0.13 11.20
C ASP A 83 -7.02 -0.96 10.28
N CYS A 84 -6.48 -1.07 9.07
CA CYS A 84 -7.05 -1.90 8.03
C CYS A 84 -5.96 -2.51 7.17
N LEU A 85 -6.10 -3.79 6.88
CA LEU A 85 -5.24 -4.48 5.93
C LEU A 85 -6.11 -4.94 4.76
N VAL A 86 -5.84 -4.44 3.57
CA VAL A 86 -6.51 -4.89 2.36
C VAL A 86 -5.59 -5.87 1.67
N ASN A 87 -5.93 -7.14 1.74
CA ASN A 87 -5.13 -8.21 1.14
C ASN A 87 -5.59 -8.45 -0.29
N ASN A 88 -5.00 -7.71 -1.21
CA ASN A 88 -5.36 -7.74 -2.63
C ASN A 88 -4.40 -8.55 -3.49
N ALA A 89 -3.22 -8.89 -2.97
CA ALA A 89 -2.21 -9.61 -3.74
C ALA A 89 -2.76 -10.96 -4.21
N SER A 90 -2.51 -11.31 -5.49
CA SER A 90 -3.01 -12.53 -6.11
C SER A 90 -1.88 -13.28 -6.79
N LEU A 91 -1.97 -14.61 -6.82
CA LEU A 91 -1.05 -15.45 -7.57
C LEU A 91 -1.20 -15.27 -9.08
N PHE A 92 -2.33 -14.75 -9.52
CA PHE A 92 -2.65 -14.60 -10.93
C PHE A 92 -2.36 -13.19 -11.47
N GLU A 93 -1.98 -12.25 -10.62
CA GLU A 93 -1.65 -10.89 -10.98
C GLU A 93 -0.24 -10.56 -10.56
N ASN A 94 0.60 -10.18 -11.53
CA ASN A 94 1.94 -9.70 -11.26
C ASN A 94 1.94 -8.17 -11.21
N ASP A 95 2.45 -7.63 -10.14
CA ASP A 95 2.58 -6.20 -10.00
C ASP A 95 4.07 -5.75 -10.05
#